data_f4cdb04e3d5651e98e0c2f7e97774411
#
_entry.id   f4cdb04e3d5651e98e0c2f7e97774411
#
_cell.length_a   1.000
_cell.length_b   1.000
_cell.length_c   1.000
_cell.angle_alpha   90.00
_cell.angle_beta   90.00
_cell.angle_gamma   90.00
#
_symmetry.space_group_name_H-M   'P 1'
#
loop_
_entity.id
_entity.type
_entity.pdbx_description
1 polymer ?
#
loop_
_entity_poly.entity_id
_entity_poly.type
_entity_poly.pdbx_seq_one_letter_code
_entity_poly.pdbx_strand_id
1 'polypeptide(L)'
;MQDTSYKTMNELAIDTTRLTRQFGDFTAVREVDLRVNSGQFFGFLGPNGAGKSTTIKMLTGLLAPTSGSIRILGVEMKDNPAEIKRQIGVVPEGMALFGRLTADEYLRFVGRMYGLDKATTAQRTQELLEFMQLADEQKKLIADFSHGMQKKLALAAAVIHGPRVLFLDEPFEGVDAVAAGTLKSMLQRMIARGATIFLTSHVLEIVERLCTHIAIIHRGQLVAQGSLDELRAGAGRIGQQNHEETTAVNGSQRSLEEIFLEIVGTNREGNPAATGPEQELSWLG
;
A
#
# COMPACT_ATOMS: atom_id res chain seq x y z
N MET A 1 -13.60 25.19 -24.64
CA MET A 1 -12.32 24.49 -24.81
C MET A 1 -11.35 25.09 -23.81
N GLN A 2 -11.27 24.53 -22.62
CA GLN A 2 -10.23 24.88 -21.63
C GLN A 2 -9.20 23.78 -21.70
N ASP A 3 -8.03 24.16 -22.14
CA ASP A 3 -6.82 23.35 -22.24
C ASP A 3 -6.34 23.02 -20.82
N THR A 4 -6.65 21.81 -20.36
CA THR A 4 -6.17 21.29 -19.08
C THR A 4 -4.92 20.46 -19.34
N SER A 5 -3.87 21.14 -19.82
CA SER A 5 -2.53 20.57 -19.77
C SER A 5 -2.10 20.52 -18.30
N TYR A 6 -2.29 19.38 -17.66
CA TYR A 6 -1.68 19.06 -16.36
C TYR A 6 -0.16 19.09 -16.53
N LYS A 7 0.39 20.24 -16.19
CA LYS A 7 1.81 20.45 -16.03
C LYS A 7 2.26 19.51 -14.92
N THR A 8 2.98 18.46 -15.26
CA THR A 8 3.65 17.53 -14.35
C THR A 8 4.70 18.30 -13.54
N MET A 9 4.26 18.97 -12.47
CA MET A 9 5.14 19.32 -11.37
C MET A 9 5.17 18.11 -10.42
N ASN A 10 6.33 17.78 -9.88
CA ASN A 10 6.57 16.79 -8.83
C ASN A 10 5.75 17.12 -7.56
N GLU A 11 4.42 16.96 -7.64
CA GLU A 11 3.52 17.21 -6.50
C GLU A 11 3.50 15.95 -5.63
N LEU A 12 3.85 16.09 -4.36
CA LEU A 12 3.81 14.98 -3.41
C LEU A 12 2.36 14.59 -3.12
N ALA A 13 2.02 13.34 -3.39
CA ALA A 13 0.74 12.76 -2.98
C ALA A 13 0.73 12.41 -1.50
N ILE A 14 1.88 11.96 -0.98
CA ILE A 14 2.08 11.63 0.44
C ILE A 14 3.40 12.23 0.88
N ASP A 15 3.37 12.98 2.00
CA ASP A 15 4.55 13.55 2.63
C ASP A 15 4.43 13.39 4.14
N THR A 16 5.44 12.80 4.78
CA THR A 16 5.49 12.70 6.24
C THR A 16 6.80 13.26 6.76
N THR A 17 6.73 13.88 7.93
CA THR A 17 7.91 14.41 8.59
C THR A 17 8.00 13.84 10.00
N ARG A 18 9.07 13.06 10.26
CA ARG A 18 9.39 12.40 11.53
C ARG A 18 8.19 11.68 12.14
N LEU A 19 7.43 10.97 11.29
CA LEU A 19 6.20 10.30 11.68
C LEU A 19 6.49 9.21 12.71
N THR A 20 5.87 9.32 13.89
CA THR A 20 6.12 8.41 15.01
C THR A 20 4.82 7.93 15.62
N ARG A 21 4.76 6.63 15.93
CA ARG A 21 3.68 6.04 16.74
C ARG A 21 4.23 5.14 17.83
N GLN A 22 3.85 5.47 19.07
CA GLN A 22 4.19 4.72 20.28
C GLN A 22 2.92 4.18 20.93
N PHE A 23 2.97 2.96 21.46
CA PHE A 23 1.93 2.30 22.25
C PHE A 23 2.56 1.89 23.59
N GLY A 24 2.27 2.64 24.66
CA GLY A 24 3.00 2.49 25.92
C GLY A 24 4.50 2.62 25.71
N ASP A 25 5.27 1.61 26.08
CA ASP A 25 6.74 1.59 25.89
C ASP A 25 7.19 1.10 24.52
N PHE A 26 6.25 0.57 23.69
CA PHE A 26 6.56 0.04 22.37
C PHE A 26 6.41 1.10 21.29
N THR A 27 7.49 1.37 20.55
CA THR A 27 7.47 2.26 19.38
C THR A 27 7.30 1.45 18.11
N ALA A 28 6.09 1.50 17.53
CA ALA A 28 5.73 0.75 16.32
C ALA A 28 6.24 1.42 15.04
N VAL A 29 6.32 2.76 15.02
CA VAL A 29 6.85 3.56 13.90
C VAL A 29 7.68 4.69 14.50
N ARG A 30 8.91 4.88 14.02
CA ARG A 30 9.89 5.82 14.57
C ARG A 30 10.42 6.74 13.50
N GLU A 31 10.11 8.01 13.58
CA GLU A 31 10.66 9.13 12.79
C GLU A 31 10.69 8.83 11.28
N VAL A 32 9.60 8.32 10.72
CA VAL A 32 9.50 7.97 9.31
C VAL A 32 9.27 9.23 8.47
N ASP A 33 10.24 9.54 7.59
CA ASP A 33 10.16 10.57 6.55
C ASP A 33 9.87 9.89 5.21
N LEU A 34 8.62 9.95 4.76
CA LEU A 34 8.14 9.26 3.56
C LEU A 34 7.68 10.27 2.53
N ARG A 35 8.15 10.14 1.27
CA ARG A 35 7.76 10.99 0.15
C ARG A 35 7.31 10.15 -1.02
N VAL A 36 6.06 10.35 -1.44
CA VAL A 36 5.47 9.66 -2.60
C VAL A 36 4.95 10.71 -3.57
N ASN A 37 5.45 10.68 -4.80
CA ASN A 37 4.98 11.59 -5.84
C ASN A 37 3.62 11.16 -6.39
N SER A 38 2.85 12.12 -6.89
CA SER A 38 1.58 11.86 -7.56
C SER A 38 1.77 10.96 -8.78
N GLY A 39 0.83 10.04 -9.01
CA GLY A 39 0.84 9.11 -10.13
C GLY A 39 1.80 7.90 -9.96
N GLN A 40 2.45 7.74 -8.81
CA GLN A 40 3.30 6.58 -8.55
C GLN A 40 2.49 5.36 -8.10
N PHE A 41 2.92 4.18 -8.54
CA PHE A 41 2.59 2.92 -7.90
C PHE A 41 3.70 2.61 -6.88
N PHE A 42 3.42 2.88 -5.62
CA PHE A 42 4.41 2.86 -4.54
C PHE A 42 4.21 1.64 -3.64
N GLY A 43 5.28 0.85 -3.45
CA GLY A 43 5.32 -0.30 -2.56
C GLY A 43 5.93 0.05 -1.21
N PHE A 44 5.27 -0.32 -0.11
CA PHE A 44 5.78 -0.15 1.25
C PHE A 44 6.02 -1.52 1.87
N LEU A 45 7.28 -1.93 1.90
CA LEU A 45 7.73 -3.28 2.18
C LEU A 45 8.29 -3.42 3.58
N GLY A 46 8.17 -4.60 4.15
CA GLY A 46 8.77 -4.93 5.42
C GLY A 46 8.24 -6.26 5.97
N PRO A 47 8.96 -6.90 6.89
CA PRO A 47 8.48 -8.11 7.55
C PRO A 47 7.22 -7.85 8.39
N ASN A 48 6.57 -8.92 8.84
CA ASN A 48 5.46 -8.80 9.76
C ASN A 48 5.92 -8.12 11.06
N GLY A 49 5.08 -7.19 11.57
CA GLY A 49 5.42 -6.38 12.73
C GLY A 49 6.38 -5.20 12.46
N ALA A 50 6.81 -4.96 11.22
CA ALA A 50 7.71 -3.85 10.89
C ALA A 50 7.08 -2.45 11.01
N GLY A 51 5.74 -2.34 11.16
CA GLY A 51 5.03 -1.07 11.26
C GLY A 51 4.19 -0.69 10.04
N LYS A 52 4.07 -1.57 9.00
CA LYS A 52 3.34 -1.29 7.75
C LYS A 52 1.89 -0.86 7.98
N SER A 53 1.07 -1.72 8.58
CA SER A 53 -0.35 -1.43 8.82
C SER A 53 -0.56 -0.26 9.80
N THR A 54 0.36 -0.07 10.76
CA THR A 54 0.35 1.11 11.64
C THR A 54 0.58 2.38 10.84
N THR A 55 1.52 2.37 9.90
CA THR A 55 1.79 3.51 9.02
C THR A 55 0.58 3.84 8.15
N ILE A 56 -0.03 2.84 7.48
CA ILE A 56 -1.27 3.06 6.68
C ILE A 56 -2.38 3.65 7.56
N LYS A 57 -2.61 3.12 8.75
CA LYS A 57 -3.64 3.66 9.67
C LYS A 57 -3.39 5.13 10.04
N MET A 58 -2.14 5.55 10.17
CA MET A 58 -1.81 6.96 10.39
C MET A 58 -2.02 7.80 9.13
N LEU A 59 -1.53 7.35 7.97
CA LEU A 59 -1.69 8.04 6.68
C LEU A 59 -3.16 8.24 6.27
N THR A 60 -4.04 7.33 6.68
CA THR A 60 -5.48 7.37 6.40
C THR A 60 -6.31 8.08 7.48
N GLY A 61 -5.64 8.55 8.55
CA GLY A 61 -6.32 9.20 9.69
C GLY A 61 -7.21 8.27 10.50
N LEU A 62 -6.96 6.96 10.48
CA LEU A 62 -7.58 5.95 11.36
C LEU A 62 -6.86 5.87 12.70
N LEU A 63 -5.62 6.31 12.75
CA LEU A 63 -4.79 6.34 13.94
C LEU A 63 -4.03 7.68 14.00
N ALA A 64 -4.13 8.40 15.12
CA ALA A 64 -3.36 9.62 15.31
C ALA A 64 -1.87 9.28 15.54
N PRO A 65 -0.91 9.99 14.95
CA PRO A 65 0.50 9.85 15.29
C PRO A 65 0.76 10.34 16.73
N THR A 66 1.81 9.80 17.37
CA THR A 66 2.31 10.33 18.65
C THR A 66 3.07 11.64 18.43
N SER A 67 3.83 11.72 17.34
CA SER A 67 4.52 12.94 16.90
C SER A 67 4.78 12.92 15.39
N GLY A 68 5.26 14.02 14.84
CA GLY A 68 5.45 14.20 13.40
C GLY A 68 4.21 14.73 12.69
N SER A 69 4.29 14.87 11.37
CA SER A 69 3.20 15.39 10.54
C SER A 69 2.94 14.53 9.31
N ILE A 70 1.72 14.63 8.78
CA ILE A 70 1.25 13.91 7.59
C ILE A 70 0.57 14.91 6.67
N ARG A 71 1.01 14.96 5.41
CA ARG A 71 0.32 15.67 4.33
C ARG A 71 -0.09 14.69 3.26
N ILE A 72 -1.34 14.78 2.85
CA ILE A 72 -1.88 14.05 1.71
C ILE A 72 -2.37 15.06 0.68
N LEU A 73 -1.85 14.98 -0.55
CA LEU A 73 -2.17 15.93 -1.62
C LEU A 73 -1.96 17.39 -1.19
N GLY A 74 -0.89 17.66 -0.42
CA GLY A 74 -0.55 18.98 0.09
C GLY A 74 -1.35 19.44 1.32
N VAL A 75 -2.38 18.69 1.76
CA VAL A 75 -3.25 19.04 2.90
C VAL A 75 -2.76 18.32 4.17
N GLU A 76 -2.60 19.05 5.26
CA GLU A 76 -2.25 18.48 6.58
C GLU A 76 -3.41 17.63 7.13
N MET A 77 -3.11 16.39 7.51
CA MET A 77 -4.13 15.46 8.04
C MET A 77 -4.82 15.99 9.29
N LYS A 78 -4.11 16.70 10.17
CA LYS A 78 -4.67 17.24 11.40
C LYS A 78 -5.63 18.42 11.16
N ASP A 79 -5.44 19.18 10.07
CA ASP A 79 -6.18 20.42 9.83
C ASP A 79 -7.51 20.15 9.09
N ASN A 80 -7.50 19.25 8.10
CA ASN A 80 -8.69 18.93 7.32
C ASN A 80 -8.82 17.45 6.95
N PRO A 81 -9.01 16.56 7.94
CA PRO A 81 -9.11 15.12 7.69
C PRO A 81 -10.32 14.74 6.82
N ALA A 82 -11.40 15.52 6.87
CA ALA A 82 -12.60 15.23 6.08
C ALA A 82 -12.37 15.47 4.58
N GLU A 83 -11.63 16.50 4.21
CA GLU A 83 -11.26 16.78 2.83
C GLU A 83 -10.37 15.68 2.27
N ILE A 84 -9.34 15.29 3.04
CA ILE A 84 -8.44 14.21 2.67
C ILE A 84 -9.21 12.91 2.46
N LYS A 85 -10.09 12.54 3.41
CA LYS A 85 -10.88 11.29 3.34
C LYS A 85 -11.79 11.22 2.12
N ARG A 86 -12.22 12.34 1.56
CA ARG A 86 -12.99 12.39 0.29
C ARG A 86 -12.12 12.10 -0.93
N GLN A 87 -10.81 12.29 -0.84
CA GLN A 87 -9.87 12.14 -1.95
C GLN A 87 -9.06 10.85 -1.90
N ILE A 88 -9.20 10.06 -0.82
CA ILE A 88 -8.51 8.79 -0.65
C ILE A 88 -9.48 7.61 -0.65
N GLY A 89 -9.02 6.47 -1.19
CA GLY A 89 -9.65 5.17 -1.01
C GLY A 89 -8.78 4.30 -0.11
N VAL A 90 -9.38 3.42 0.67
CA VAL A 90 -8.65 2.55 1.61
C VAL A 90 -9.20 1.14 1.55
N VAL A 91 -8.31 0.16 1.35
CA VAL A 91 -8.59 -1.26 1.52
C VAL A 91 -7.71 -1.76 2.67
N PRO A 92 -8.25 -1.93 3.87
CA PRO A 92 -7.49 -2.44 5.01
C PRO A 92 -7.26 -3.96 4.88
N GLU A 93 -6.25 -4.49 5.56
CA GLU A 93 -5.95 -5.91 5.65
C GLU A 93 -7.18 -6.72 6.15
N GLY A 94 -7.78 -6.28 7.26
CA GLY A 94 -9.03 -6.84 7.78
C GLY A 94 -10.24 -6.16 7.13
N MET A 95 -10.85 -6.82 6.16
CA MET A 95 -12.00 -6.29 5.44
C MET A 95 -13.24 -6.21 6.34
N ALA A 96 -13.59 -5.01 6.78
CA ALA A 96 -14.81 -4.75 7.55
C ALA A 96 -16.00 -4.48 6.60
N LEU A 97 -16.40 -5.49 5.80
CA LEU A 97 -17.56 -5.41 4.93
C LEU A 97 -18.86 -5.66 5.71
N PHE A 98 -19.95 -5.02 5.29
CA PHE A 98 -21.26 -5.23 5.90
C PHE A 98 -21.91 -6.53 5.38
N GLY A 99 -21.63 -7.65 6.04
CA GLY A 99 -22.03 -8.98 5.62
C GLY A 99 -23.54 -9.19 5.39
N ARG A 100 -24.41 -8.33 6.00
CA ARG A 100 -25.86 -8.38 5.82
C ARG A 100 -26.39 -7.59 4.62
N LEU A 101 -25.53 -6.94 3.88
CA LEU A 101 -25.86 -6.27 2.62
C LEU A 101 -25.49 -7.16 1.44
N THR A 102 -26.15 -6.95 0.31
CA THR A 102 -25.70 -7.45 -0.98
C THR A 102 -24.59 -6.55 -1.54
N ALA A 103 -23.87 -7.01 -2.56
CA ALA A 103 -22.80 -6.20 -3.18
C ALA A 103 -23.36 -4.91 -3.81
N ASP A 104 -24.52 -4.96 -4.45
CA ASP A 104 -25.18 -3.77 -5.02
C ASP A 104 -25.56 -2.77 -3.94
N GLU A 105 -26.22 -3.21 -2.86
CA GLU A 105 -26.59 -2.36 -1.74
C GLU A 105 -25.38 -1.72 -1.07
N TYR A 106 -24.32 -2.49 -0.87
CA TYR A 106 -23.09 -1.99 -0.23
C TYR A 106 -22.41 -0.92 -1.07
N LEU A 107 -22.22 -1.14 -2.37
CA LEU A 107 -21.60 -0.14 -3.25
C LEU A 107 -22.45 1.13 -3.36
N ARG A 108 -23.76 1.00 -3.46
CA ARG A 108 -24.67 2.17 -3.44
C ARG A 108 -24.60 2.93 -2.13
N PHE A 109 -24.54 2.23 -1.01
CA PHE A 109 -24.37 2.84 0.31
C PHE A 109 -23.07 3.63 0.37
N VAL A 110 -21.92 3.03 -0.01
CA VAL A 110 -20.63 3.68 -0.01
C VAL A 110 -20.60 4.90 -0.94
N GLY A 111 -21.08 4.76 -2.19
CA GLY A 111 -21.14 5.89 -3.12
C GLY A 111 -21.94 7.07 -2.57
N ARG A 112 -23.09 6.80 -1.93
CA ARG A 112 -23.90 7.84 -1.30
C ARG A 112 -23.20 8.48 -0.09
N MET A 113 -22.47 7.71 0.72
CA MET A 113 -21.67 8.26 1.83
C MET A 113 -20.57 9.22 1.36
N TYR A 114 -19.97 8.97 0.20
CA TYR A 114 -19.02 9.88 -0.43
C TYR A 114 -19.68 11.05 -1.18
N GLY A 115 -21.01 11.17 -1.12
CA GLY A 115 -21.75 12.31 -1.69
C GLY A 115 -22.07 12.20 -3.18
N LEU A 116 -21.91 11.01 -3.79
CA LEU A 116 -22.33 10.80 -5.17
C LEU A 116 -23.87 10.90 -5.27
N ASP A 117 -24.38 11.50 -6.33
CA ASP A 117 -25.82 11.51 -6.63
C ASP A 117 -26.33 10.10 -6.96
N LYS A 118 -27.66 9.92 -6.97
CA LYS A 118 -28.28 8.61 -7.16
C LYS A 118 -27.96 7.97 -8.52
N ALA A 119 -27.96 8.78 -9.58
CA ALA A 119 -27.72 8.28 -10.94
C ALA A 119 -26.26 7.85 -11.12
N THR A 120 -25.31 8.70 -10.74
CA THR A 120 -23.88 8.41 -10.77
C THR A 120 -23.53 7.19 -9.91
N THR A 121 -24.16 7.10 -8.71
CA THR A 121 -23.93 5.96 -7.82
C THR A 121 -24.42 4.65 -8.49
N ALA A 122 -25.62 4.66 -9.09
CA ALA A 122 -26.17 3.47 -9.75
C ALA A 122 -25.29 3.04 -10.93
N GLN A 123 -24.88 3.98 -11.77
CA GLN A 123 -24.03 3.70 -12.92
C GLN A 123 -22.68 3.10 -12.48
N ARG A 124 -21.97 3.75 -11.55
CA ARG A 124 -20.66 3.28 -11.08
C ARG A 124 -20.76 1.95 -10.36
N THR A 125 -21.84 1.70 -9.62
CA THR A 125 -22.07 0.40 -8.98
C THR A 125 -22.15 -0.71 -10.05
N GLN A 126 -22.95 -0.52 -11.09
CA GLN A 126 -23.09 -1.50 -12.17
C GLN A 126 -21.76 -1.75 -12.89
N GLU A 127 -21.07 -0.68 -13.31
CA GLU A 127 -19.76 -0.76 -13.96
C GLU A 127 -18.71 -1.49 -13.11
N LEU A 128 -18.69 -1.24 -11.79
CA LEU A 128 -17.75 -1.89 -10.87
C LEU A 128 -18.09 -3.36 -10.65
N LEU A 129 -19.37 -3.71 -10.50
CA LEU A 129 -19.79 -5.11 -10.37
C LEU A 129 -19.43 -5.93 -11.62
N GLU A 130 -19.66 -5.38 -12.81
CA GLU A 130 -19.27 -5.99 -14.07
C GLU A 130 -17.74 -6.14 -14.17
N PHE A 131 -16.99 -5.06 -13.94
CA PHE A 131 -15.53 -5.09 -14.00
C PHE A 131 -14.91 -6.09 -13.02
N MET A 132 -15.45 -6.16 -11.80
CA MET A 132 -14.97 -7.07 -10.75
C MET A 132 -15.49 -8.50 -10.95
N GLN A 133 -16.29 -8.77 -11.99
CA GLN A 133 -16.92 -10.06 -12.23
C GLN A 133 -17.76 -10.52 -11.02
N LEU A 134 -18.56 -9.62 -10.48
CA LEU A 134 -19.47 -9.82 -9.36
C LEU A 134 -20.94 -9.57 -9.77
N ALA A 135 -21.22 -9.28 -11.04
CA ALA A 135 -22.56 -8.95 -11.52
C ALA A 135 -23.57 -10.09 -11.30
N ASP A 136 -23.16 -11.35 -11.53
CA ASP A 136 -24.03 -12.52 -11.33
C ASP A 136 -24.32 -12.81 -9.84
N GLU A 137 -23.44 -12.32 -8.95
CA GLU A 137 -23.52 -12.50 -7.50
C GLU A 137 -24.06 -11.26 -6.77
N GLN A 138 -24.50 -10.23 -7.50
CA GLN A 138 -24.88 -8.91 -6.95
C GLN A 138 -26.00 -8.96 -5.91
N LYS A 139 -26.87 -9.98 -5.93
CA LYS A 139 -27.99 -10.20 -5.00
C LYS A 139 -27.65 -11.11 -3.84
N LYS A 140 -26.48 -11.74 -3.83
CA LYS A 140 -26.00 -12.60 -2.75
C LYS A 140 -25.48 -11.75 -1.59
N LEU A 141 -25.69 -12.20 -0.37
CA LEU A 141 -25.17 -11.50 0.81
C LEU A 141 -23.62 -11.54 0.82
N ILE A 142 -23.02 -10.45 1.24
CA ILE A 142 -21.55 -10.35 1.34
C ILE A 142 -20.98 -11.39 2.30
N ALA A 143 -21.74 -11.78 3.33
CA ALA A 143 -21.35 -12.85 4.24
C ALA A 143 -21.08 -14.20 3.55
N ASP A 144 -21.71 -14.44 2.39
CA ASP A 144 -21.57 -15.67 1.61
C ASP A 144 -20.50 -15.57 0.50
N PHE A 145 -19.78 -14.43 0.42
CA PHE A 145 -18.73 -14.23 -0.56
C PHE A 145 -17.46 -14.99 -0.19
N SER A 146 -16.78 -15.56 -1.19
CA SER A 146 -15.42 -16.05 -1.00
C SER A 146 -14.48 -14.89 -0.64
N HIS A 147 -13.31 -15.22 -0.07
CA HIS A 147 -12.32 -14.21 0.29
C HIS A 147 -11.90 -13.35 -0.93
N GLY A 148 -11.69 -13.97 -2.09
CA GLY A 148 -11.38 -13.26 -3.33
C GLY A 148 -12.51 -12.32 -3.79
N MET A 149 -13.79 -12.74 -3.66
CA MET A 149 -14.94 -11.87 -3.95
C MET A 149 -15.03 -10.70 -2.98
N GLN A 150 -14.75 -10.93 -1.70
CA GLN A 150 -14.71 -9.87 -0.69
C GLN A 150 -13.59 -8.85 -0.99
N LYS A 151 -12.40 -9.29 -1.39
CA LYS A 151 -11.30 -8.40 -1.80
C LYS A 151 -11.66 -7.57 -3.04
N LYS A 152 -12.30 -8.19 -4.04
CA LYS A 152 -12.81 -7.48 -5.23
C LYS A 152 -13.84 -6.41 -4.84
N LEU A 153 -14.78 -6.74 -3.97
CA LEU A 153 -15.81 -5.81 -3.50
C LEU A 153 -15.22 -4.68 -2.65
N ALA A 154 -14.25 -4.98 -1.77
CA ALA A 154 -13.56 -3.99 -0.96
C ALA A 154 -12.81 -2.97 -1.84
N LEU A 155 -12.12 -3.44 -2.88
CA LEU A 155 -11.47 -2.55 -3.85
C LEU A 155 -12.50 -1.73 -4.64
N ALA A 156 -13.60 -2.34 -5.12
CA ALA A 156 -14.68 -1.62 -5.80
C ALA A 156 -15.24 -0.49 -4.92
N ALA A 157 -15.49 -0.76 -3.65
CA ALA A 157 -15.96 0.23 -2.68
C ALA A 157 -14.94 1.36 -2.45
N ALA A 158 -13.65 1.02 -2.37
CA ALA A 158 -12.59 1.99 -2.17
C ALA A 158 -12.40 2.94 -3.37
N VAL A 159 -12.84 2.54 -4.57
CA VAL A 159 -12.64 3.34 -5.80
C VAL A 159 -13.90 4.01 -6.34
N ILE A 160 -15.09 3.69 -5.82
CA ILE A 160 -16.38 4.14 -6.37
C ILE A 160 -16.50 5.69 -6.45
N HIS A 161 -15.90 6.40 -5.52
CA HIS A 161 -15.91 7.86 -5.46
C HIS A 161 -14.81 8.53 -6.31
N GLY A 162 -13.91 7.73 -6.93
CA GLY A 162 -12.83 8.23 -7.78
C GLY A 162 -11.68 8.87 -6.98
N PRO A 163 -11.05 8.17 -6.03
CA PRO A 163 -10.00 8.73 -5.20
C PRO A 163 -8.76 9.09 -6.03
N ARG A 164 -8.01 10.11 -5.58
CA ARG A 164 -6.71 10.49 -6.12
C ARG A 164 -5.56 9.66 -5.54
N VAL A 165 -5.72 9.17 -4.29
CA VAL A 165 -4.76 8.28 -3.64
C VAL A 165 -5.48 7.04 -3.12
N LEU A 166 -4.94 5.87 -3.38
CA LEU A 166 -5.47 4.58 -2.92
C LEU A 166 -4.47 3.91 -1.99
N PHE A 167 -4.89 3.62 -0.77
CA PHE A 167 -4.12 2.87 0.23
C PHE A 167 -4.61 1.42 0.29
N LEU A 168 -3.70 0.48 0.12
CA LEU A 168 -3.98 -0.95 0.08
C LEU A 168 -3.08 -1.68 1.08
N ASP A 169 -3.68 -2.31 2.08
CA ASP A 169 -2.95 -3.08 3.09
C ASP A 169 -3.08 -4.58 2.76
N GLU A 170 -1.99 -5.19 2.25
CA GLU A 170 -1.89 -6.59 1.82
C GLU A 170 -3.05 -7.05 0.89
N PRO A 171 -3.35 -6.35 -0.21
CA PRO A 171 -4.56 -6.59 -1.00
C PRO A 171 -4.56 -7.92 -1.75
N PHE A 172 -3.40 -8.54 -1.96
CA PHE A 172 -3.25 -9.80 -2.69
C PHE A 172 -3.13 -11.03 -1.80
N GLU A 173 -3.07 -10.84 -0.49
CA GLU A 173 -2.98 -11.94 0.46
C GLU A 173 -4.24 -12.81 0.43
N GLY A 174 -4.07 -14.13 0.30
CA GLY A 174 -5.17 -15.10 0.27
C GLY A 174 -6.07 -15.01 -0.97
N VAL A 175 -5.61 -14.37 -2.04
CA VAL A 175 -6.37 -14.18 -3.29
C VAL A 175 -5.87 -15.15 -4.36
N ASP A 176 -6.79 -15.84 -5.03
CA ASP A 176 -6.47 -16.70 -6.16
C ASP A 176 -5.97 -15.89 -7.38
N ALA A 177 -5.35 -16.58 -8.34
CA ALA A 177 -4.76 -15.96 -9.53
C ALA A 177 -5.76 -15.15 -10.37
N VAL A 178 -7.01 -15.59 -10.46
CA VAL A 178 -8.07 -14.95 -11.29
C VAL A 178 -8.49 -13.64 -10.62
N ALA A 179 -8.79 -13.69 -9.31
CA ALA A 179 -9.14 -12.49 -8.55
C ALA A 179 -7.96 -11.51 -8.50
N ALA A 180 -6.72 -11.99 -8.30
CA ALA A 180 -5.52 -11.16 -8.35
C ALA A 180 -5.35 -10.46 -9.71
N GLY A 181 -5.63 -11.15 -10.82
CA GLY A 181 -5.63 -10.56 -12.17
C GLY A 181 -6.62 -9.41 -12.31
N THR A 182 -7.84 -9.57 -11.78
CA THR A 182 -8.87 -8.52 -11.79
C THR A 182 -8.45 -7.30 -10.97
N LEU A 183 -7.92 -7.52 -9.75
CA LEU A 183 -7.40 -6.44 -8.89
C LEU A 183 -6.27 -5.68 -9.57
N LYS A 184 -5.27 -6.39 -10.13
CA LYS A 184 -4.15 -5.77 -10.87
C LYS A 184 -4.64 -4.90 -12.03
N SER A 185 -5.60 -5.39 -12.82
CA SER A 185 -6.17 -4.64 -13.95
C SER A 185 -6.86 -3.35 -13.49
N MET A 186 -7.59 -3.37 -12.38
CA MET A 186 -8.19 -2.16 -11.80
C MET A 186 -7.12 -1.16 -11.38
N LEU A 187 -6.08 -1.61 -10.67
CA LEU A 187 -5.01 -0.74 -10.18
C LEU A 187 -4.23 -0.10 -11.33
N GLN A 188 -3.94 -0.87 -12.39
CA GLN A 188 -3.28 -0.35 -13.59
C GLN A 188 -4.12 0.73 -14.29
N ARG A 189 -5.45 0.54 -14.38
CA ARG A 189 -6.35 1.57 -14.93
C ARG A 189 -6.38 2.84 -14.09
N MET A 190 -6.28 2.73 -12.77
CA MET A 190 -6.22 3.89 -11.87
C MET A 190 -4.93 4.67 -12.06
N ILE A 191 -3.78 4.00 -12.12
CA ILE A 191 -2.48 4.64 -12.43
C ILE A 191 -2.52 5.33 -13.78
N ALA A 192 -3.05 4.68 -14.82
CA ALA A 192 -3.19 5.27 -16.15
C ALA A 192 -4.06 6.54 -16.18
N ARG A 193 -4.93 6.73 -15.18
CA ARG A 193 -5.75 7.93 -14.97
C ARG A 193 -5.11 8.94 -14.01
N GLY A 194 -3.86 8.73 -13.59
CA GLY A 194 -3.10 9.64 -12.73
C GLY A 194 -3.32 9.48 -11.24
N ALA A 195 -4.00 8.42 -10.79
CA ALA A 195 -4.12 8.13 -9.36
C ALA A 195 -2.77 7.67 -8.81
N THR A 196 -2.54 7.90 -7.51
CA THR A 196 -1.40 7.37 -6.77
C THR A 196 -1.84 6.14 -5.99
N ILE A 197 -1.05 5.07 -6.03
CA ILE A 197 -1.33 3.85 -5.27
C ILE A 197 -0.23 3.61 -4.27
N PHE A 198 -0.61 3.46 -3.00
CA PHE A 198 0.26 3.08 -1.90
C PHE A 198 -0.12 1.68 -1.42
N LEU A 199 0.77 0.72 -1.65
CA LEU A 199 0.54 -0.70 -1.41
C LEU A 199 1.50 -1.21 -0.33
N THR A 200 0.99 -1.87 0.72
CA THR A 200 1.85 -2.73 1.55
C THR A 200 1.85 -4.15 1.02
N SER A 201 2.98 -4.80 1.07
CA SER A 201 3.10 -6.23 0.79
C SER A 201 4.34 -6.82 1.46
N HIS A 202 4.25 -8.11 1.77
CA HIS A 202 5.40 -8.96 2.10
C HIS A 202 5.76 -9.88 0.90
N VAL A 203 4.98 -9.86 -0.18
CA VAL A 203 5.21 -10.64 -1.40
C VAL A 203 5.99 -9.79 -2.41
N LEU A 204 7.30 -9.97 -2.46
CA LEU A 204 8.22 -9.15 -3.25
C LEU A 204 7.95 -9.22 -4.75
N GLU A 205 7.59 -10.40 -5.27
CA GLU A 205 7.27 -10.60 -6.69
C GLU A 205 6.12 -9.70 -7.19
N ILE A 206 5.09 -9.51 -6.36
CA ILE A 206 3.95 -8.64 -6.70
C ILE A 206 4.42 -7.18 -6.78
N VAL A 207 5.25 -6.77 -5.84
CA VAL A 207 5.80 -5.42 -5.79
C VAL A 207 6.71 -5.15 -6.98
N GLU A 208 7.58 -6.08 -7.33
CA GLU A 208 8.47 -5.97 -8.49
C GLU A 208 7.71 -5.79 -9.81
N ARG A 209 6.55 -6.44 -9.93
CA ARG A 209 5.71 -6.37 -11.14
C ARG A 209 4.83 -5.14 -11.23
N LEU A 210 4.46 -4.53 -10.11
CA LEU A 210 3.45 -3.46 -10.08
C LEU A 210 4.04 -2.10 -9.71
N CYS A 211 5.00 -2.06 -8.79
CA CYS A 211 5.48 -0.83 -8.23
C CYS A 211 6.59 -0.21 -9.08
N THR A 212 6.58 1.11 -9.18
CA THR A 212 7.66 1.89 -9.81
C THR A 212 8.68 2.37 -8.77
N HIS A 213 8.19 2.60 -7.55
CA HIS A 213 8.98 3.07 -6.40
C HIS A 213 8.61 2.26 -5.17
N ILE A 214 9.55 2.11 -4.29
CA ILE A 214 9.34 1.39 -3.03
C ILE A 214 10.02 2.09 -1.85
N ALA A 215 9.53 1.78 -0.66
CA ALA A 215 10.24 2.02 0.57
C ALA A 215 10.25 0.75 1.42
N ILE A 216 11.34 0.52 2.14
CA ILE A 216 11.51 -0.63 3.04
C ILE A 216 11.50 -0.12 4.47
N ILE A 217 10.57 -0.66 5.28
CA ILE A 217 10.49 -0.41 6.72
C ILE A 217 10.95 -1.65 7.48
N HIS A 218 11.81 -1.43 8.47
CA HIS A 218 12.28 -2.47 9.37
C HIS A 218 12.28 -1.96 10.82
N ARG A 219 11.69 -2.71 11.75
CA ARG A 219 11.58 -2.34 13.18
C ARG A 219 11.08 -0.90 13.40
N GLY A 220 10.07 -0.50 12.62
CA GLY A 220 9.47 0.83 12.71
C GLY A 220 10.24 1.96 12.05
N GLN A 221 11.39 1.71 11.44
CA GLN A 221 12.22 2.72 10.78
C GLN A 221 12.29 2.50 9.27
N LEU A 222 12.31 3.58 8.51
CA LEU A 222 12.56 3.55 7.08
C LEU A 222 14.05 3.30 6.84
N VAL A 223 14.37 2.23 6.11
CA VAL A 223 15.76 1.82 5.85
C VAL A 223 16.20 2.01 4.40
N ALA A 224 15.25 2.09 3.47
CA ALA A 224 15.50 2.44 2.08
C ALA A 224 14.26 3.06 1.43
N GLN A 225 14.44 3.96 0.46
CA GLN A 225 13.39 4.52 -0.38
C GLN A 225 13.98 4.95 -1.73
N GLY A 226 13.29 4.63 -2.83
CA GLY A 226 13.68 5.05 -4.18
C GLY A 226 12.89 4.31 -5.26
N SER A 227 13.24 4.53 -6.51
CA SER A 227 12.78 3.67 -7.61
C SER A 227 13.40 2.27 -7.49
N LEU A 228 12.76 1.28 -8.13
CA LEU A 228 13.33 -0.07 -8.17
C LEU A 228 14.74 -0.09 -8.79
N ASP A 229 14.98 0.73 -9.81
CA ASP A 229 16.27 0.80 -10.50
C ASP A 229 17.35 1.45 -9.62
N GLU A 230 17.02 2.52 -8.89
CA GLU A 230 17.92 3.14 -7.90
C GLU A 230 18.33 2.15 -6.81
N LEU A 231 17.37 1.39 -6.28
CA LEU A 231 17.65 0.42 -5.23
C LEU A 231 18.48 -0.76 -5.75
N ARG A 232 18.24 -1.22 -6.97
CA ARG A 232 19.07 -2.24 -7.65
C ARG A 232 20.50 -1.75 -7.89
N ALA A 233 20.69 -0.46 -8.15
CA ALA A 233 22.00 0.17 -8.27
C ALA A 233 22.69 0.43 -6.92
N GLY A 234 22.05 0.06 -5.79
CA GLY A 234 22.60 0.28 -4.43
C GLY A 234 22.38 1.69 -3.87
N ALA A 235 21.62 2.54 -4.58
CA ALA A 235 21.20 3.85 -4.10
C ALA A 235 19.97 3.76 -3.19
N GLY A 236 19.59 4.87 -2.55
CA GLY A 236 18.32 4.97 -1.79
C GLY A 236 18.35 4.38 -0.38
N ARG A 237 19.49 3.97 0.15
CA ARG A 237 19.66 3.53 1.55
C ARG A 237 19.61 4.72 2.50
N ILE A 238 18.90 4.60 3.61
CA ILE A 238 18.74 5.66 4.63
C ILE A 238 19.56 5.25 5.86
N GLY A 239 20.41 6.15 6.34
CA GLY A 239 21.13 5.98 7.60
C GLY A 239 22.49 5.28 7.53
N GLN A 240 22.98 4.90 6.36
CA GLN A 240 24.37 4.46 6.18
C GLN A 240 25.23 5.64 5.69
N GLN A 241 25.94 6.28 6.59
CA GLN A 241 27.10 7.11 6.24
C GLN A 241 28.26 6.15 5.97
N ASN A 242 28.79 6.23 4.74
CA ASN A 242 30.05 5.62 4.30
C ASN A 242 30.21 4.12 4.54
N HIS A 243 29.82 3.33 3.55
CA HIS A 243 30.55 2.12 3.22
C HIS A 243 31.01 2.21 1.77
N GLU A 244 32.31 1.94 1.61
CA GLU A 244 33.11 1.91 0.39
C GLU A 244 32.35 1.41 -0.81
N GLU A 245 32.65 2.00 -1.97
CA GLU A 245 32.30 1.51 -3.30
C GLU A 245 32.34 -0.01 -3.34
N THR A 246 31.19 -0.64 -3.18
CA THR A 246 31.10 -2.06 -3.46
C THR A 246 31.22 -2.16 -4.97
N THR A 247 32.42 -2.55 -5.39
CA THR A 247 32.78 -2.90 -6.76
C THR A 247 31.60 -3.50 -7.49
N ALA A 248 31.22 -2.86 -8.59
CA ALA A 248 30.29 -3.35 -9.58
C ALA A 248 30.73 -4.77 -10.02
N VAL A 249 30.15 -5.78 -9.40
CA VAL A 249 30.32 -7.16 -9.81
C VAL A 249 29.18 -7.46 -10.80
N ASN A 250 29.60 -7.57 -12.06
CA ASN A 250 28.89 -8.20 -13.17
C ASN A 250 27.38 -7.98 -13.28
N GLY A 251 26.97 -7.25 -14.28
CA GLY A 251 25.80 -7.22 -15.17
C GLY A 251 24.51 -8.02 -14.89
N SER A 252 24.32 -8.67 -13.76
CA SER A 252 23.05 -9.29 -13.36
C SER A 252 22.27 -8.30 -12.49
N GLN A 253 21.12 -7.88 -12.96
CA GLN A 253 20.19 -7.07 -12.14
C GLN A 253 19.84 -7.84 -10.87
N ARG A 254 20.23 -7.30 -9.70
CA ARG A 254 19.85 -7.86 -8.39
C ARG A 254 18.34 -7.96 -8.30
N SER A 255 17.83 -9.09 -7.79
CA SER A 255 16.41 -9.23 -7.50
C SER A 255 16.02 -8.35 -6.29
N LEU A 256 14.75 -7.97 -6.20
CA LEU A 256 14.24 -7.22 -5.04
C LEU A 256 14.39 -8.05 -3.75
N GLU A 257 14.33 -9.38 -3.86
CA GLU A 257 14.52 -10.29 -2.74
C GLU A 257 15.93 -10.21 -2.18
N GLU A 258 16.96 -10.23 -3.02
CA GLU A 258 18.36 -10.07 -2.60
C GLU A 258 18.59 -8.75 -1.90
N ILE A 259 18.06 -7.65 -2.46
CA ILE A 259 18.14 -6.30 -1.86
C ILE A 259 17.44 -6.27 -0.50
N PHE A 260 16.24 -6.86 -0.42
CA PHE A 260 15.46 -6.90 0.81
C PHE A 260 16.18 -7.70 1.90
N LEU A 261 16.70 -8.89 1.57
CA LEU A 261 17.44 -9.73 2.49
C LEU A 261 18.74 -9.06 2.96
N GLU A 262 19.47 -8.39 2.08
CA GLU A 262 20.65 -7.63 2.44
C GLU A 262 20.32 -6.50 3.42
N ILE A 263 19.31 -5.68 3.12
CA ILE A 263 18.91 -4.53 3.96
C ILE A 263 18.36 -5.01 5.33
N VAL A 264 17.55 -6.06 5.35
CA VAL A 264 16.93 -6.57 6.58
C VAL A 264 17.88 -7.51 7.32
N GLY A 265 18.76 -8.24 6.61
CA GLY A 265 19.72 -9.18 7.15
C GLY A 265 20.92 -8.52 7.82
N THR A 266 21.50 -7.48 7.24
CA THR A 266 22.62 -6.72 7.83
C THR A 266 22.26 -6.04 9.16
N ASN A 267 20.98 -5.76 9.40
CA ASN A 267 20.51 -5.26 10.69
C ASN A 267 20.35 -6.35 11.78
N ARG A 268 20.75 -7.61 11.52
CA ARG A 268 20.79 -8.67 12.54
C ARG A 268 22.05 -8.67 13.39
N GLU A 269 23.12 -8.00 12.96
CA GLU A 269 24.42 -8.02 13.67
C GLU A 269 24.45 -7.24 14.99
N GLY A 270 23.35 -6.60 15.40
CA GLY A 270 23.24 -5.90 16.70
C GLY A 270 22.81 -6.77 17.90
N ASN A 271 22.55 -8.10 17.71
CA ASN A 271 22.19 -8.98 18.82
C ASN A 271 22.89 -10.35 18.67
N PRO A 272 24.00 -10.60 19.38
CA PRO A 272 24.77 -11.84 19.28
C PRO A 272 24.06 -13.08 19.87
N ALA A 273 22.77 -13.01 20.23
CA ALA A 273 22.02 -14.09 20.88
C ALA A 273 21.06 -14.88 19.97
N ALA A 274 21.16 -14.77 18.63
CA ALA A 274 20.25 -15.47 17.72
C ALA A 274 20.93 -16.23 16.59
N THR A 275 22.17 -16.67 16.78
CA THR A 275 22.70 -17.82 16.06
C THR A 275 22.33 -19.08 16.84
N GLY A 276 21.08 -19.51 16.71
CA GLY A 276 20.77 -20.90 16.98
C GLY A 276 21.59 -21.74 16.01
N PRO A 277 22.17 -22.87 16.46
CA PRO A 277 22.91 -23.76 15.57
C PRO A 277 21.98 -24.13 14.41
N GLU A 278 22.52 -24.16 13.18
CA GLU A 278 21.90 -24.91 12.09
C GLU A 278 21.69 -26.33 12.66
N GLN A 279 20.45 -26.58 13.07
CA GLN A 279 20.10 -27.94 13.45
C GLN A 279 20.05 -28.69 12.13
N GLU A 280 21.17 -29.40 11.85
CA GLU A 280 21.12 -30.47 10.89
C GLU A 280 19.98 -31.39 11.29
N LEU A 281 18.98 -31.44 10.44
CA LEU A 281 17.87 -32.36 10.61
C LEU A 281 18.39 -33.75 10.28
N SER A 282 19.01 -34.42 11.28
CA SER A 282 19.69 -35.73 11.16
C SER A 282 18.79 -36.85 10.62
N TRP A 283 17.51 -36.58 10.39
CA TRP A 283 16.50 -37.49 9.81
C TRP A 283 16.20 -37.21 8.33
N LEU A 284 16.83 -36.18 7.71
CA LEU A 284 16.71 -35.81 6.29
C LEU A 284 17.94 -36.30 5.49
N GLY A 285 18.71 -37.30 6.01
CA GLY A 285 19.82 -37.95 5.31
C GLY A 285 19.35 -39.06 4.38
#